data_d90cf5420ee586ea6f698949853eb636
#
_entry.id   d90cf5420ee586ea6f698949853eb636
#
_cell.length_a   1.000
_cell.length_b   1.000
_cell.length_c   1.000
_cell.angle_alpha   90.00
_cell.angle_beta   90.00
_cell.angle_gamma   90.00
#
_symmetry.space_group_name_H-M   'P 1'
#
loop_
_entity.id
_entity.type
_entity.pdbx_description
1 polymer ?
#
loop_
_entity_poly.entity_id
_entity_poly.type
_entity_poly.pdbx_seq_one_letter_code
_entity_poly.pdbx_strand_id
1 'polypeptide(L)'
;GHLDERMPVRGTDDLAKLATSINEMAAQLQGRIVDLEQLSTLQQQFVSDVSHELRTPLTTVRMAADVIADQMDEADPAAQRSAHLLMTQLDRFEDMLSDLLEISRIDAGAATLVLEEVDIVDLVQAEVQAAQPLATRMHTQLRVHVFSGATAEIDAIRVRRILRNLLSNAIEYSECRPIDVTVGYDLHAVAVTVRDHGVGLEAWQVDKLFGRFWRADPSRVRTVGGTGLGLAISHDDAELHGGRLEAWGRPGDGAQFRLTLPRRRGTELTSSPLPLVPSDRQEP
;
A
#
# COMPACT_ATOMS: atom_id res chain seq x y z
N GLY A 1 1.46 28.55 -8.62
CA GLY A 1 1.25 29.98 -8.83
C GLY A 1 2.56 30.68 -9.13
N HIS A 2 2.56 31.78 -9.84
CA HIS A 2 3.75 32.52 -10.27
C HIS A 2 4.31 33.35 -9.10
N LEU A 3 5.01 32.71 -8.18
CA LEU A 3 5.66 33.38 -7.04
C LEU A 3 6.90 34.19 -7.45
N ASP A 4 7.34 34.07 -8.70
CA ASP A 4 8.47 34.84 -9.26
C ASP A 4 8.09 36.25 -9.69
N GLU A 5 6.81 36.51 -9.92
CA GLU A 5 6.32 37.83 -10.29
C GLU A 5 6.33 38.76 -9.08
N ARG A 6 6.83 40.00 -9.27
CA ARG A 6 6.86 41.02 -8.23
C ARG A 6 5.95 42.19 -8.61
N MET A 7 5.22 42.68 -7.63
CA MET A 7 4.45 43.92 -7.81
C MET A 7 5.38 45.10 -7.98
N PRO A 8 5.17 45.97 -9.00
CA PRO A 8 5.96 47.19 -9.14
C PRO A 8 5.69 48.16 -8.00
N VAL A 9 6.73 48.49 -7.23
CA VAL A 9 6.67 49.50 -6.16
C VAL A 9 6.87 50.88 -6.80
N ARG A 10 5.82 51.72 -6.78
CA ARG A 10 5.87 53.08 -7.27
C ARG A 10 5.35 54.07 -6.20
N GLY A 11 6.15 55.08 -5.90
CA GLY A 11 5.77 56.11 -4.90
C GLY A 11 6.07 55.70 -3.47
N THR A 12 5.50 56.42 -2.52
CA THR A 12 5.66 56.23 -1.05
C THR A 12 4.30 56.16 -0.33
N ASP A 13 3.25 56.04 -1.09
CA ASP A 13 1.88 55.93 -0.60
C ASP A 13 1.57 54.55 0.01
N ASP A 14 0.38 54.37 0.55
CA ASP A 14 -0.03 53.11 1.17
C ASP A 14 -0.08 51.95 0.18
N LEU A 15 -0.26 52.24 -1.11
CA LEU A 15 -0.19 51.19 -2.18
C LEU A 15 1.25 50.72 -2.36
N ALA A 16 2.24 51.61 -2.28
CA ALA A 16 3.66 51.24 -2.39
C ALA A 16 4.07 50.39 -1.18
N LYS A 17 3.59 50.72 0.04
CA LYS A 17 3.83 49.88 1.23
C LYS A 17 3.21 48.51 1.10
N LEU A 18 1.98 48.43 0.60
CA LEU A 18 1.28 47.15 0.37
C LEU A 18 2.06 46.30 -0.65
N ALA A 19 2.47 46.90 -1.76
CA ALA A 19 3.28 46.17 -2.80
C ALA A 19 4.60 45.66 -2.22
N THR A 20 5.28 46.43 -1.36
CA THR A 20 6.50 46.00 -0.65
C THR A 20 6.23 44.83 0.26
N SER A 21 5.20 44.89 1.10
CA SER A 21 4.84 43.82 2.02
C SER A 21 4.46 42.51 1.30
N ILE A 22 3.74 42.61 0.17
CA ILE A 22 3.41 41.45 -0.68
C ILE A 22 4.69 40.84 -1.28
N ASN A 23 5.61 41.68 -1.78
CA ASN A 23 6.87 41.20 -2.35
C ASN A 23 7.75 40.52 -1.29
N GLU A 24 7.80 41.06 -0.07
CA GLU A 24 8.51 40.45 1.07
C GLU A 24 7.89 39.09 1.45
N MET A 25 6.55 39.03 1.52
CA MET A 25 5.84 37.78 1.77
C MET A 25 6.12 36.73 0.67
N ALA A 26 6.09 37.13 -0.60
CA ALA A 26 6.41 36.25 -1.72
C ALA A 26 7.86 35.75 -1.65
N ALA A 27 8.82 36.60 -1.28
CA ALA A 27 10.22 36.21 -1.07
C ALA A 27 10.39 35.22 0.08
N GLN A 28 9.69 35.45 1.21
CA GLN A 28 9.70 34.53 2.33
C GLN A 28 9.10 33.18 1.97
N LEU A 29 7.98 33.15 1.24
CA LEU A 29 7.37 31.91 0.77
C LEU A 29 8.27 31.14 -0.17
N GLN A 30 8.93 31.84 -1.12
CA GLN A 30 9.92 31.21 -1.99
C GLN A 30 11.09 30.58 -1.19
N GLY A 31 11.63 31.32 -0.22
CA GLY A 31 12.67 30.78 0.67
C GLY A 31 12.22 29.49 1.37
N ARG A 32 11.00 29.50 1.93
CA ARG A 32 10.44 28.30 2.59
C ARG A 32 10.26 27.12 1.63
N ILE A 33 9.83 27.37 0.40
CA ILE A 33 9.69 26.30 -0.63
C ILE A 33 11.06 25.68 -0.93
N VAL A 34 12.09 26.51 -1.13
CA VAL A 34 13.46 26.02 -1.38
C VAL A 34 13.99 25.22 -0.20
N ASP A 35 13.78 25.70 1.04
CA ASP A 35 14.19 24.98 2.26
C ASP A 35 13.50 23.61 2.36
N LEU A 36 12.19 23.55 2.06
CA LEU A 36 11.42 22.29 2.05
C LEU A 36 11.88 21.33 0.96
N GLU A 37 12.17 21.81 -0.24
CA GLU A 37 12.71 21.00 -1.34
C GLU A 37 14.10 20.43 -1.00
N GLN A 38 14.97 21.23 -0.38
CA GLN A 38 16.27 20.75 0.09
C GLN A 38 16.13 19.70 1.18
N LEU A 39 15.24 19.92 2.16
CA LEU A 39 14.98 18.94 3.23
C LEU A 39 14.42 17.63 2.65
N SER A 40 13.49 17.71 1.70
CA SER A 40 12.95 16.55 1.01
C SER A 40 14.06 15.77 0.28
N THR A 41 14.95 16.47 -0.45
CA THR A 41 16.06 15.84 -1.16
C THR A 41 17.03 15.14 -0.20
N LEU A 42 17.38 15.79 0.91
CA LEU A 42 18.24 15.19 1.95
C LEU A 42 17.59 13.97 2.58
N GLN A 43 16.27 14.02 2.84
CA GLN A 43 15.51 12.89 3.35
C GLN A 43 15.53 11.72 2.36
N GLN A 44 15.36 11.98 1.05
CA GLN A 44 15.43 10.95 0.01
C GLN A 44 16.80 10.27 -0.03
N GLN A 45 17.89 11.06 -0.01
CA GLN A 45 19.24 10.52 0.00
C GLN A 45 19.49 9.68 1.25
N PHE A 46 19.15 10.20 2.43
CA PHE A 46 19.31 9.48 3.70
C PHE A 46 18.59 8.11 3.67
N VAL A 47 17.35 8.08 3.18
CA VAL A 47 16.57 6.84 3.08
C VAL A 47 17.19 5.87 2.10
N SER A 48 17.68 6.35 0.94
CA SER A 48 18.36 5.52 -0.04
C SER A 48 19.63 4.91 0.55
N ASP A 49 20.45 5.73 1.20
CA ASP A 49 21.73 5.31 1.77
C ASP A 49 21.54 4.30 2.91
N VAL A 50 20.62 4.59 3.84
CA VAL A 50 20.26 3.65 4.93
C VAL A 50 19.73 2.33 4.36
N SER A 51 18.98 2.36 3.27
CA SER A 51 18.47 1.16 2.60
C SER A 51 19.59 0.24 2.15
N HIS A 52 20.58 0.82 1.45
CA HIS A 52 21.72 0.07 0.94
C HIS A 52 22.60 -0.44 2.07
N GLU A 53 22.87 0.40 3.08
CA GLU A 53 23.72 0.07 4.23
C GLU A 53 23.08 -1.00 5.15
N LEU A 54 21.77 -1.09 5.23
CA LEU A 54 21.09 -2.12 6.01
C LEU A 54 20.88 -3.42 5.24
N ARG A 55 20.70 -3.39 3.92
CA ARG A 55 20.49 -4.59 3.10
C ARG A 55 21.72 -5.50 3.12
N THR A 56 22.92 -4.93 3.06
CA THR A 56 24.18 -5.67 3.01
C THR A 56 24.41 -6.55 4.24
N PRO A 57 24.39 -6.02 5.50
CA PRO A 57 24.55 -6.86 6.69
C PRO A 57 23.42 -7.87 6.86
N LEU A 58 22.19 -7.50 6.47
CA LEU A 58 21.04 -8.39 6.54
C LEU A 58 21.21 -9.60 5.61
N THR A 59 21.65 -9.38 4.37
CA THR A 59 21.98 -10.46 3.43
C THR A 59 23.06 -11.37 3.99
N THR A 60 24.08 -10.81 4.67
CA THR A 60 25.13 -11.60 5.29
C THR A 60 24.61 -12.47 6.44
N VAL A 61 23.74 -11.91 7.28
CA VAL A 61 23.10 -12.66 8.39
C VAL A 61 22.20 -13.77 7.83
N ARG A 62 21.48 -13.49 6.74
CA ARG A 62 20.64 -14.48 6.05
C ARG A 62 21.46 -15.64 5.51
N MET A 63 22.55 -15.35 4.78
CA MET A 63 23.46 -16.38 4.27
C MET A 63 24.04 -17.25 5.40
N ALA A 64 24.40 -16.63 6.54
CA ALA A 64 24.89 -17.38 7.70
C ALA A 64 23.79 -18.26 8.30
N ALA A 65 22.57 -17.79 8.39
CA ALA A 65 21.41 -18.54 8.87
C ALA A 65 21.06 -19.72 7.93
N ASP A 66 21.12 -19.52 6.59
CA ASP A 66 20.93 -20.57 5.58
C ASP A 66 21.99 -21.67 5.75
N VAL A 67 23.28 -21.30 5.88
CA VAL A 67 24.36 -22.28 6.12
C VAL A 67 24.17 -23.07 7.42
N ILE A 68 23.72 -22.39 8.48
CA ILE A 68 23.41 -23.06 9.76
C ILE A 68 22.25 -24.03 9.57
N ALA A 69 21.18 -23.62 8.89
CA ALA A 69 20.02 -24.47 8.62
C ALA A 69 20.37 -25.71 7.80
N ASP A 70 21.21 -25.54 6.76
CA ASP A 70 21.67 -26.63 5.87
C ASP A 70 22.61 -27.62 6.56
N GLN A 71 23.36 -27.18 7.56
CA GLN A 71 24.31 -28.01 8.31
C GLN A 71 23.71 -28.68 9.55
N MET A 72 22.45 -28.37 9.88
CA MET A 72 21.78 -28.99 11.01
C MET A 72 21.45 -30.45 10.76
N ASP A 73 21.89 -31.28 11.71
CA ASP A 73 21.54 -32.70 11.73
C ASP A 73 20.00 -32.84 11.90
N GLU A 74 19.38 -33.71 11.09
CA GLU A 74 17.96 -34.04 11.20
C GLU A 74 17.58 -34.61 12.59
N ALA A 75 18.58 -35.00 13.37
CA ALA A 75 18.43 -35.55 14.70
C ALA A 75 18.13 -34.52 15.81
N ASP A 76 18.27 -33.19 15.57
CA ASP A 76 17.97 -32.15 16.55
C ASP A 76 16.74 -31.27 16.18
N PRO A 77 15.52 -31.71 16.53
CA PRO A 77 14.30 -30.96 16.22
C PRO A 77 14.22 -29.58 16.91
N ALA A 78 14.98 -29.33 17.99
CA ALA A 78 14.98 -28.05 18.68
C ALA A 78 15.84 -27.04 17.90
N ALA A 79 16.99 -27.46 17.41
CA ALA A 79 17.85 -26.64 16.57
C ALA A 79 17.19 -26.29 15.25
N GLN A 80 16.52 -27.24 14.58
CA GLN A 80 15.76 -27.00 13.34
C GLN A 80 14.64 -25.97 13.55
N ARG A 81 13.87 -26.09 14.65
CA ARG A 81 12.83 -25.09 14.97
C ARG A 81 13.41 -23.70 15.20
N SER A 82 14.58 -23.62 15.86
CA SER A 82 15.25 -22.35 16.13
C SER A 82 15.76 -21.70 14.83
N ALA A 83 16.33 -22.48 13.91
CA ALA A 83 16.75 -22.02 12.60
C ALA A 83 15.55 -21.51 11.78
N HIS A 84 14.47 -22.27 11.74
CA HIS A 84 13.24 -21.86 11.03
C HIS A 84 12.64 -20.56 11.60
N LEU A 85 12.65 -20.41 12.93
CA LEU A 85 12.23 -19.18 13.58
C LEU A 85 13.13 -17.99 13.23
N LEU A 86 14.45 -18.21 13.19
CA LEU A 86 15.41 -17.18 12.81
C LEU A 86 15.17 -16.72 11.36
N MET A 87 15.04 -17.65 10.41
CA MET A 87 14.74 -17.34 9.01
C MET A 87 13.44 -16.56 8.88
N THR A 88 12.38 -17.00 9.57
CA THR A 88 11.09 -16.30 9.58
C THR A 88 11.22 -14.86 10.11
N GLN A 89 12.04 -14.63 11.15
CA GLN A 89 12.24 -13.27 11.68
C GLN A 89 13.10 -12.40 10.74
N LEU A 90 14.06 -12.98 10.04
CA LEU A 90 14.84 -12.27 9.02
C LEU A 90 13.96 -11.84 7.85
N ASP A 91 13.12 -12.74 7.32
CA ASP A 91 12.17 -12.40 6.26
C ASP A 91 11.25 -11.24 6.68
N ARG A 92 10.71 -11.29 7.91
CA ARG A 92 9.87 -10.21 8.46
C ARG A 92 10.63 -8.88 8.59
N PHE A 93 11.90 -8.92 8.95
CA PHE A 93 12.71 -7.72 9.06
C PHE A 93 13.03 -7.13 7.70
N GLU A 94 13.32 -7.97 6.69
CA GLU A 94 13.51 -7.54 5.30
C GLU A 94 12.25 -6.87 4.74
N ASP A 95 11.08 -7.48 4.96
CA ASP A 95 9.79 -6.92 4.55
C ASP A 95 9.53 -5.57 5.22
N MET A 96 9.74 -5.47 6.54
CA MET A 96 9.56 -4.22 7.29
C MET A 96 10.49 -3.11 6.79
N LEU A 97 11.75 -3.44 6.55
CA LEU A 97 12.71 -2.48 6.02
C LEU A 97 12.30 -2.00 4.64
N SER A 98 11.91 -2.92 3.75
CA SER A 98 11.42 -2.59 2.41
C SER A 98 10.21 -1.67 2.46
N ASP A 99 9.23 -1.98 3.32
CA ASP A 99 8.03 -1.18 3.54
C ASP A 99 8.36 0.24 4.02
N LEU A 100 9.26 0.36 5.02
CA LEU A 100 9.67 1.65 5.57
C LEU A 100 10.34 2.55 4.53
N LEU A 101 11.18 1.93 3.68
CA LEU A 101 11.88 2.62 2.62
C LEU A 101 10.95 3.09 1.51
N GLU A 102 9.94 2.29 1.18
CA GLU A 102 8.92 2.65 0.20
C GLU A 102 8.07 3.83 0.69
N ILE A 103 7.61 3.79 1.94
CA ILE A 103 6.90 4.91 2.57
C ILE A 103 7.73 6.19 2.49
N SER A 104 9.00 6.10 2.85
CA SER A 104 9.86 7.26 2.84
C SER A 104 10.08 7.85 1.44
N ARG A 105 10.14 7.00 0.39
CA ARG A 105 10.18 7.46 -1.01
C ARG A 105 8.88 8.15 -1.44
N ILE A 106 7.74 7.63 -0.99
CA ILE A 106 6.42 8.22 -1.28
C ILE A 106 6.32 9.59 -0.59
N ASP A 107 6.66 9.68 0.70
CA ASP A 107 6.63 10.93 1.48
C ASP A 107 7.54 12.01 0.89
N ALA A 108 8.67 11.60 0.37
CA ALA A 108 9.60 12.50 -0.31
C ALA A 108 9.16 12.90 -1.73
N GLY A 109 8.02 12.38 -2.23
CA GLY A 109 7.55 12.64 -3.60
C GLY A 109 8.44 12.02 -4.69
N ALA A 110 9.33 11.07 -4.31
CA ALA A 110 10.26 10.41 -5.22
C ALA A 110 9.71 9.14 -5.87
N ALA A 111 8.53 8.70 -5.44
CA ALA A 111 7.90 7.53 -6.02
C ALA A 111 7.41 7.85 -7.44
N THR A 112 7.92 7.10 -8.42
CA THR A 112 7.51 7.19 -9.82
C THR A 112 6.80 5.91 -10.22
N LEU A 113 5.82 6.01 -11.13
CA LEU A 113 5.11 4.88 -11.70
C LEU A 113 5.75 4.47 -13.03
N VAL A 114 5.97 3.18 -13.21
CA VAL A 114 6.29 2.56 -14.50
C VAL A 114 5.00 1.98 -15.06
N LEU A 115 4.29 2.79 -15.86
CA LEU A 115 2.98 2.44 -16.39
C LEU A 115 3.11 1.56 -17.62
N GLU A 116 2.33 0.49 -17.66
CA GLU A 116 2.16 -0.41 -18.81
C GLU A 116 0.68 -0.79 -18.96
N GLU A 117 0.27 -1.19 -20.16
CA GLU A 117 -1.09 -1.67 -20.40
C GLU A 117 -1.21 -3.10 -19.90
N VAL A 118 -2.02 -3.33 -18.85
CA VAL A 118 -2.16 -4.62 -18.17
C VAL A 118 -3.62 -5.05 -18.16
N ASP A 119 -3.88 -6.33 -18.42
CA ASP A 119 -5.18 -6.93 -18.12
C ASP A 119 -5.27 -7.21 -16.62
N ILE A 120 -6.18 -6.52 -15.95
CA ILE A 120 -6.39 -6.64 -14.50
C ILE A 120 -6.89 -8.04 -14.12
N VAL A 121 -7.62 -8.71 -15.01
CA VAL A 121 -8.12 -10.06 -14.77
C VAL A 121 -6.96 -11.04 -14.65
N ASP A 122 -6.01 -10.99 -15.58
CA ASP A 122 -4.84 -11.86 -15.57
C ASP A 122 -3.99 -11.62 -14.31
N LEU A 123 -3.82 -10.35 -13.94
CA LEU A 123 -3.07 -9.96 -12.75
C LEU A 123 -3.73 -10.45 -11.46
N VAL A 124 -5.07 -10.29 -11.32
CA VAL A 124 -5.84 -10.78 -10.17
C VAL A 124 -5.79 -12.30 -10.10
N GLN A 125 -5.96 -13.02 -11.23
CA GLN A 125 -5.89 -14.47 -11.26
C GLN A 125 -4.52 -14.99 -10.83
N ALA A 126 -3.44 -14.35 -11.28
CA ALA A 126 -2.09 -14.70 -10.88
C ALA A 126 -1.87 -14.54 -9.36
N GLU A 127 -2.33 -13.44 -8.77
CA GLU A 127 -2.17 -13.20 -7.33
C GLU A 127 -3.08 -14.10 -6.49
N VAL A 128 -4.29 -14.41 -6.94
CA VAL A 128 -5.17 -15.40 -6.30
C VAL A 128 -4.53 -16.79 -6.33
N GLN A 129 -3.96 -17.18 -7.45
CA GLN A 129 -3.23 -18.47 -7.57
C GLN A 129 -2.02 -18.50 -6.63
N ALA A 130 -1.26 -17.43 -6.54
CA ALA A 130 -0.13 -17.29 -5.60
C ALA A 130 -0.57 -17.36 -4.13
N ALA A 131 -1.76 -16.87 -3.80
CA ALA A 131 -2.32 -16.92 -2.44
C ALA A 131 -2.95 -18.28 -2.06
N GLN A 132 -3.19 -19.18 -3.03
CA GLN A 132 -3.86 -20.46 -2.82
C GLN A 132 -3.19 -21.37 -1.78
N PRO A 133 -1.84 -21.49 -1.68
CA PRO A 133 -1.20 -22.31 -0.64
C PRO A 133 -1.49 -21.79 0.77
N LEU A 134 -1.52 -20.46 0.95
CA LEU A 134 -1.86 -19.82 2.22
C LEU A 134 -3.33 -20.06 2.57
N ALA A 135 -4.24 -19.85 1.62
CA ALA A 135 -5.67 -20.08 1.79
C ALA A 135 -5.97 -21.54 2.17
N THR A 136 -5.31 -22.50 1.51
CA THR A 136 -5.44 -23.94 1.83
C THR A 136 -4.98 -24.24 3.25
N ARG A 137 -3.85 -23.69 3.68
CA ARG A 137 -3.34 -23.85 5.05
C ARG A 137 -4.29 -23.26 6.09
N MET A 138 -4.99 -22.17 5.75
CA MET A 138 -5.97 -21.51 6.61
C MET A 138 -7.40 -22.04 6.42
N HIS A 139 -7.58 -23.13 5.66
CA HIS A 139 -8.86 -23.75 5.36
C HIS A 139 -9.90 -22.77 4.77
N THR A 140 -9.44 -21.80 3.98
CA THR A 140 -10.24 -20.75 3.36
C THR A 140 -10.36 -20.97 1.87
N GLN A 141 -11.55 -20.80 1.30
CA GLN A 141 -11.79 -20.92 -0.14
C GLN A 141 -11.71 -19.53 -0.81
N LEU A 142 -10.90 -19.40 -1.86
CA LEU A 142 -10.88 -18.22 -2.72
C LEU A 142 -11.83 -18.44 -3.91
N ARG A 143 -12.75 -17.49 -4.15
CA ARG A 143 -13.69 -17.48 -5.26
C ARG A 143 -13.44 -16.24 -6.09
N VAL A 144 -13.31 -16.41 -7.40
CA VAL A 144 -13.00 -15.31 -8.32
C VAL A 144 -14.18 -15.10 -9.27
N HIS A 145 -14.69 -13.87 -9.30
CA HIS A 145 -15.77 -13.42 -10.17
C HIS A 145 -15.20 -12.36 -11.12
N VAL A 146 -14.98 -12.72 -12.37
CA VAL A 146 -14.34 -11.85 -13.34
C VAL A 146 -15.22 -11.62 -14.56
N PHE A 147 -15.20 -10.38 -15.07
CA PHE A 147 -15.71 -10.01 -16.36
C PHE A 147 -14.52 -9.73 -17.27
N SER A 148 -14.47 -10.32 -18.46
CA SER A 148 -13.35 -10.20 -19.41
C SER A 148 -13.16 -8.77 -19.93
N GLY A 149 -11.90 -8.38 -20.22
CA GLY A 149 -11.58 -7.16 -20.96
C GLY A 149 -11.24 -5.93 -20.13
N ALA A 150 -10.79 -6.11 -18.89
CA ALA A 150 -10.48 -5.03 -17.95
C ALA A 150 -9.01 -4.56 -18.07
N THR A 151 -8.61 -3.92 -19.18
CA THR A 151 -7.27 -3.35 -19.33
C THR A 151 -7.15 -1.96 -18.72
N ALA A 152 -5.99 -1.66 -18.11
CA ALA A 152 -5.65 -0.35 -17.57
C ALA A 152 -4.13 -0.07 -17.70
N GLU A 153 -3.78 1.23 -17.78
CA GLU A 153 -2.40 1.72 -17.71
C GLU A 153 -1.96 1.82 -16.24
N ILE A 154 -1.24 0.82 -15.77
CA ILE A 154 -0.86 0.70 -14.35
C ILE A 154 0.60 0.28 -14.18
N ASP A 155 1.15 0.51 -13.00
CA ASP A 155 2.38 -0.14 -12.54
C ASP A 155 2.01 -1.51 -11.95
N ALA A 156 2.25 -2.57 -12.73
CA ALA A 156 1.88 -3.92 -12.36
C ALA A 156 2.52 -4.40 -11.05
N ILE A 157 3.76 -3.96 -10.75
CA ILE A 157 4.46 -4.35 -9.52
C ILE A 157 3.74 -3.79 -8.30
N ARG A 158 3.34 -2.51 -8.35
CA ARG A 158 2.62 -1.85 -7.26
C ARG A 158 1.22 -2.42 -7.08
N VAL A 159 0.48 -2.63 -8.17
CA VAL A 159 -0.86 -3.20 -8.09
C VAL A 159 -0.82 -4.65 -7.59
N ARG A 160 0.17 -5.47 -7.98
CA ARG A 160 0.39 -6.81 -7.39
C ARG A 160 0.61 -6.74 -5.88
N ARG A 161 1.39 -5.77 -5.40
CA ARG A 161 1.61 -5.53 -3.96
C ARG A 161 0.31 -5.22 -3.24
N ILE A 162 -0.53 -4.33 -3.80
CA ILE A 162 -1.87 -4.02 -3.24
C ILE A 162 -2.69 -5.32 -3.12
N LEU A 163 -2.84 -6.06 -4.22
CA LEU A 163 -3.65 -7.29 -4.24
C LEU A 163 -3.14 -8.33 -3.24
N ARG A 164 -1.84 -8.53 -3.16
CA ARG A 164 -1.22 -9.46 -2.19
C ARG A 164 -1.53 -9.07 -0.76
N ASN A 165 -1.44 -7.77 -0.42
CA ASN A 165 -1.78 -7.27 0.91
C ASN A 165 -3.26 -7.47 1.23
N LEU A 166 -4.16 -7.19 0.27
CA LEU A 166 -5.60 -7.39 0.46
C LEU A 166 -5.94 -8.86 0.63
N LEU A 167 -5.40 -9.75 -0.21
CA LEU A 167 -5.64 -11.19 -0.15
C LEU A 167 -5.09 -11.80 1.15
N SER A 168 -3.86 -11.44 1.55
CA SER A 168 -3.27 -11.94 2.80
C SER A 168 -4.08 -11.52 4.03
N ASN A 169 -4.53 -10.26 4.07
CA ASN A 169 -5.41 -9.77 5.15
C ASN A 169 -6.75 -10.51 5.13
N ALA A 170 -7.41 -10.64 3.98
CA ALA A 170 -8.68 -11.35 3.88
C ALA A 170 -8.55 -12.80 4.36
N ILE A 171 -7.49 -13.54 3.97
CA ILE A 171 -7.24 -14.91 4.41
C ILE A 171 -7.02 -14.99 5.91
N GLU A 172 -6.25 -14.06 6.49
CA GLU A 172 -5.96 -14.05 7.92
C GLU A 172 -7.19 -13.79 8.80
N TYR A 173 -8.10 -12.92 8.32
CA TYR A 173 -9.28 -12.51 9.08
C TYR A 173 -10.57 -13.22 8.69
N SER A 174 -10.54 -14.15 7.72
CA SER A 174 -11.71 -14.86 7.18
C SER A 174 -12.38 -15.85 8.14
N GLU A 175 -11.71 -16.30 9.18
CA GLU A 175 -12.20 -17.35 10.09
C GLU A 175 -12.61 -18.65 9.33
N CYS A 176 -11.79 -19.06 8.37
CA CYS A 176 -12.04 -20.22 7.50
C CYS A 176 -13.27 -20.06 6.59
N ARG A 177 -13.85 -18.86 6.47
CA ARG A 177 -14.98 -18.59 5.57
C ARG A 177 -14.48 -18.20 4.19
N PRO A 178 -15.31 -18.35 3.14
CA PRO A 178 -14.92 -18.01 1.78
C PRO A 178 -14.54 -16.54 1.63
N ILE A 179 -13.68 -16.28 0.64
CA ILE A 179 -13.29 -14.93 0.21
C ILE A 179 -13.69 -14.79 -1.25
N ASP A 180 -14.45 -13.73 -1.56
CA ASP A 180 -14.89 -13.41 -2.90
C ASP A 180 -14.04 -12.27 -3.47
N VAL A 181 -13.42 -12.51 -4.62
CA VAL A 181 -12.65 -11.52 -5.37
C VAL A 181 -13.40 -11.19 -6.64
N THR A 182 -13.82 -9.94 -6.80
CA THR A 182 -14.59 -9.52 -7.97
C THR A 182 -13.82 -8.45 -8.74
N VAL A 183 -13.76 -8.60 -10.07
CA VAL A 183 -13.20 -7.59 -10.99
C VAL A 183 -14.35 -7.00 -11.80
N GLY A 184 -14.45 -5.67 -11.81
CA GLY A 184 -15.39 -4.90 -12.61
C GLY A 184 -14.70 -3.77 -13.35
N TYR A 185 -15.30 -3.30 -14.44
CA TYR A 185 -14.77 -2.18 -15.22
C TYR A 185 -15.92 -1.39 -15.88
N ASP A 186 -15.61 -0.14 -16.18
CA ASP A 186 -16.42 0.72 -17.06
C ASP A 186 -15.52 1.42 -18.08
N LEU A 187 -16.01 2.48 -18.71
CA LEU A 187 -15.23 3.24 -19.72
C LEU A 187 -14.01 3.95 -19.13
N HIS A 188 -14.03 4.31 -17.86
CA HIS A 188 -13.06 5.22 -17.23
C HIS A 188 -12.22 4.54 -16.16
N ALA A 189 -12.74 3.49 -15.51
CA ALA A 189 -12.13 2.85 -14.38
C ALA A 189 -12.17 1.32 -14.44
N VAL A 190 -11.23 0.70 -13.73
CA VAL A 190 -11.28 -0.70 -13.33
C VAL A 190 -11.35 -0.76 -11.81
N ALA A 191 -12.06 -1.75 -11.27
CA ALA A 191 -12.11 -1.97 -9.84
C ALA A 191 -11.94 -3.44 -9.48
N VAL A 192 -11.33 -3.67 -8.32
CA VAL A 192 -11.21 -5.00 -7.71
C VAL A 192 -11.75 -4.92 -6.31
N THR A 193 -12.66 -5.82 -5.93
CA THR A 193 -13.08 -6.00 -4.55
C THR A 193 -12.58 -7.31 -4.00
N VAL A 194 -12.12 -7.28 -2.74
CA VAL A 194 -11.76 -8.46 -1.95
C VAL A 194 -12.68 -8.46 -0.74
N ARG A 195 -13.61 -9.42 -0.68
CA ARG A 195 -14.64 -9.57 0.36
C ARG A 195 -14.33 -10.80 1.19
N ASP A 196 -14.06 -10.62 2.48
CA ASP A 196 -14.06 -11.69 3.47
C ASP A 196 -15.36 -11.71 4.27
N HIS A 197 -15.70 -12.86 4.82
CA HIS A 197 -16.90 -13.05 5.66
C HIS A 197 -16.50 -13.32 7.12
N GLY A 198 -15.35 -12.82 7.56
CA GLY A 198 -14.75 -13.10 8.86
C GLY A 198 -15.22 -12.18 9.98
N VAL A 199 -14.26 -11.78 10.83
CA VAL A 199 -14.51 -11.00 12.06
C VAL A 199 -15.13 -9.63 11.80
N GLY A 200 -14.86 -9.03 10.64
CA GLY A 200 -15.34 -7.69 10.26
C GLY A 200 -14.59 -6.56 10.95
N LEU A 201 -15.14 -5.36 10.79
CA LEU A 201 -14.54 -4.09 11.25
C LEU A 201 -15.57 -3.25 11.99
N GLU A 202 -15.17 -2.62 13.08
CA GLU A 202 -15.93 -1.54 13.71
C GLU A 202 -15.85 -0.26 12.86
N ALA A 203 -16.88 0.56 12.86
CA ALA A 203 -16.94 1.78 12.05
C ALA A 203 -15.72 2.70 12.30
N TRP A 204 -15.31 2.87 13.56
CA TRP A 204 -14.14 3.70 13.92
C TRP A 204 -12.80 3.12 13.45
N GLN A 205 -12.74 1.82 13.15
CA GLN A 205 -11.56 1.17 12.62
C GLN A 205 -11.37 1.48 11.14
N VAL A 206 -12.46 1.59 10.38
CA VAL A 206 -12.42 1.86 8.93
C VAL A 206 -11.63 3.14 8.64
N ASP A 207 -11.85 4.20 9.43
CA ASP A 207 -11.14 5.48 9.29
C ASP A 207 -9.64 5.40 9.59
N LYS A 208 -9.20 4.37 10.33
CA LYS A 208 -7.81 4.20 10.78
C LYS A 208 -7.04 3.10 10.05
N LEU A 209 -7.73 2.28 9.25
CA LEU A 209 -7.15 1.10 8.60
C LEU A 209 -5.92 1.40 7.75
N PHE A 210 -5.91 2.55 7.09
CA PHE A 210 -4.84 3.01 6.21
C PHE A 210 -3.76 3.80 6.95
N GLY A 211 -3.89 3.94 8.28
CA GLY A 211 -2.87 4.56 9.13
C GLY A 211 -1.63 3.68 9.25
N ARG A 212 -0.46 4.31 9.26
CA ARG A 212 0.84 3.62 9.42
C ARG A 212 0.93 2.97 10.79
N PHE A 213 1.44 1.73 10.86
CA PHE A 213 1.60 0.92 12.08
C PHE A 213 0.28 0.63 12.80
N TRP A 214 -0.86 0.95 12.19
CA TRP A 214 -2.15 0.70 12.82
C TRP A 214 -2.51 -0.78 12.78
N ARG A 215 -3.11 -1.26 13.88
CA ARG A 215 -3.55 -2.65 14.04
C ARG A 215 -4.82 -2.69 14.88
N ALA A 216 -5.81 -3.47 14.43
CA ALA A 216 -7.08 -3.63 15.14
C ALA A 216 -6.90 -4.31 16.51
N ASP A 217 -6.02 -5.32 16.60
CA ASP A 217 -5.68 -6.02 17.84
C ASP A 217 -4.17 -6.30 17.87
N PRO A 218 -3.40 -5.57 18.71
CA PRO A 218 -1.96 -5.78 18.87
C PRO A 218 -1.60 -7.12 19.51
N SER A 219 -2.54 -7.77 20.25
CA SER A 219 -2.29 -9.00 21.02
C SER A 219 -2.46 -10.28 20.21
N ARG A 220 -3.11 -10.21 19.06
CA ARG A 220 -3.38 -11.38 18.22
C ARG A 220 -2.09 -11.86 17.56
N VAL A 221 -1.67 -13.08 17.88
CA VAL A 221 -0.52 -13.72 17.24
C VAL A 221 -0.90 -14.06 15.80
N ARG A 222 -0.27 -13.42 14.83
CA ARG A 222 -0.49 -13.68 13.40
C ARG A 222 0.26 -14.92 12.94
N THR A 223 -0.39 -15.72 12.11
CA THR A 223 0.21 -16.85 11.39
C THR A 223 1.10 -16.34 10.24
N VAL A 224 0.73 -15.18 9.65
CA VAL A 224 1.49 -14.46 8.63
C VAL A 224 1.82 -13.09 9.22
N GLY A 225 3.09 -12.83 9.51
CA GLY A 225 3.52 -11.60 10.17
C GLY A 225 3.21 -10.35 9.33
N GLY A 226 2.56 -9.34 9.94
CA GLY A 226 2.31 -8.07 9.31
C GLY A 226 2.93 -6.91 10.07
N THR A 227 3.58 -5.99 9.34
CA THR A 227 4.25 -4.79 9.85
C THR A 227 3.27 -3.71 10.31
N GLY A 228 2.00 -3.78 9.88
CA GLY A 228 1.02 -2.70 10.02
C GLY A 228 1.23 -1.58 8.98
N LEU A 229 2.08 -1.81 7.99
CA LEU A 229 2.40 -0.85 6.93
C LEU A 229 1.72 -1.23 5.59
N GLY A 230 1.39 -2.50 5.37
CA GLY A 230 0.92 -2.99 4.08
C GLY A 230 -0.32 -2.26 3.55
N LEU A 231 -1.34 -2.00 4.38
CA LEU A 231 -2.53 -1.25 3.96
C LEU A 231 -2.24 0.23 3.71
N ALA A 232 -1.36 0.86 4.50
CA ALA A 232 -0.93 2.24 4.28
C ALA A 232 -0.20 2.37 2.93
N ILE A 233 0.75 1.48 2.65
CA ILE A 233 1.46 1.44 1.35
C ILE A 233 0.49 1.16 0.20
N SER A 234 -0.47 0.25 0.39
CA SER A 234 -1.48 -0.05 -0.62
C SER A 234 -2.37 1.15 -0.93
N HIS A 235 -2.70 1.95 0.08
CA HIS A 235 -3.45 3.20 -0.08
C HIS A 235 -2.62 4.24 -0.84
N ASP A 236 -1.38 4.47 -0.43
CA ASP A 236 -0.46 5.40 -1.09
C ASP A 236 -0.20 4.98 -2.55
N ASP A 237 -0.03 3.66 -2.83
CA ASP A 237 0.11 3.14 -4.20
C ASP A 237 -1.14 3.38 -5.05
N ALA A 238 -2.33 3.23 -4.48
CA ALA A 238 -3.57 3.51 -5.20
C ALA A 238 -3.68 5.02 -5.53
N GLU A 239 -3.34 5.90 -4.59
CA GLU A 239 -3.32 7.35 -4.80
C GLU A 239 -2.30 7.79 -5.85
N LEU A 240 -1.10 7.20 -5.87
CA LEU A 240 -0.09 7.45 -6.92
C LEU A 240 -0.62 7.16 -8.32
N HIS A 241 -1.48 6.15 -8.48
CA HIS A 241 -2.16 5.84 -9.75
C HIS A 241 -3.32 6.80 -10.08
N GLY A 242 -3.64 7.77 -9.19
CA GLY A 242 -4.86 8.57 -9.27
C GLY A 242 -6.12 7.75 -8.94
N GLY A 243 -5.93 6.61 -8.28
CA GLY A 243 -6.96 5.68 -7.85
C GLY A 243 -7.43 5.91 -6.43
N ARG A 244 -8.19 4.94 -5.89
CA ARG A 244 -8.66 4.93 -4.51
C ARG A 244 -8.64 3.51 -3.95
N LEU A 245 -8.25 3.38 -2.69
CA LEU A 245 -8.43 2.16 -1.90
C LEU A 245 -9.37 2.48 -0.75
N GLU A 246 -10.50 1.79 -0.70
CA GLU A 246 -11.58 2.04 0.27
C GLU A 246 -11.94 0.74 0.97
N ALA A 247 -12.51 0.84 2.16
CA ALA A 247 -12.93 -0.31 2.94
C ALA A 247 -14.34 -0.14 3.47
N TRP A 248 -15.06 -1.24 3.57
CA TRP A 248 -16.31 -1.40 4.29
C TRP A 248 -16.16 -2.59 5.23
N GLY A 249 -16.81 -2.54 6.40
CA GLY A 249 -16.87 -3.66 7.30
C GLY A 249 -17.96 -3.51 8.34
N ARG A 250 -18.36 -4.65 8.91
CA ARG A 250 -19.29 -4.74 10.03
C ARG A 250 -18.87 -5.89 10.94
N PRO A 251 -18.83 -5.72 12.27
CA PRO A 251 -18.47 -6.79 13.20
C PRO A 251 -19.29 -8.06 12.98
N GLY A 252 -18.60 -9.20 12.86
CA GLY A 252 -19.19 -10.52 12.62
C GLY A 252 -19.69 -10.77 11.19
N ASP A 253 -19.63 -9.77 10.34
CA ASP A 253 -20.13 -9.81 8.95
C ASP A 253 -18.98 -9.74 7.91
N GLY A 254 -17.74 -9.56 8.38
CA GLY A 254 -16.54 -9.48 7.56
C GLY A 254 -16.27 -8.07 7.04
N ALA A 255 -15.33 -7.98 6.09
CA ALA A 255 -14.89 -6.72 5.48
C ALA A 255 -14.80 -6.84 3.96
N GLN A 256 -14.95 -5.72 3.27
CA GLN A 256 -14.71 -5.59 1.84
C GLN A 256 -13.74 -4.44 1.58
N PHE A 257 -12.66 -4.73 0.89
CA PHE A 257 -11.74 -3.73 0.35
C PHE A 257 -12.03 -3.54 -1.13
N ARG A 258 -12.05 -2.29 -1.59
CA ARG A 258 -12.26 -1.94 -2.99
C ARG A 258 -11.12 -1.09 -3.49
N LEU A 259 -10.34 -1.61 -4.41
CA LEU A 259 -9.36 -0.87 -5.20
C LEU A 259 -10.06 -0.37 -6.47
N THR A 260 -9.99 0.93 -6.76
CA THR A 260 -10.46 1.53 -8.01
C THR A 260 -9.31 2.29 -8.66
N LEU A 261 -9.00 1.98 -9.92
CA LEU A 261 -7.92 2.61 -10.68
C LEU A 261 -8.47 3.21 -11.97
N PRO A 262 -7.96 4.37 -12.44
CA PRO A 262 -8.30 4.88 -13.75
C PRO A 262 -7.73 3.97 -14.84
N ARG A 263 -8.47 3.78 -15.93
CA ARG A 263 -7.98 2.97 -17.06
C ARG A 263 -6.85 3.63 -17.82
N ARG A 264 -6.76 4.97 -17.77
CA ARG A 264 -5.69 5.75 -18.41
C ARG A 264 -5.18 6.80 -17.45
N ARG A 265 -3.89 7.05 -17.52
CA ARG A 265 -3.24 8.09 -16.70
C ARG A 265 -3.93 9.45 -16.87
N GLY A 266 -4.17 10.13 -15.75
CA GLY A 266 -4.76 11.46 -15.72
C GLY A 266 -6.28 11.50 -15.90
N THR A 267 -6.96 10.34 -16.01
CA THR A 267 -8.42 10.28 -15.96
C THR A 267 -8.88 10.49 -14.51
N GLU A 268 -9.73 11.47 -14.28
CA GLU A 268 -10.31 11.71 -12.96
C GLU A 268 -11.37 10.65 -12.64
N LEU A 269 -11.25 10.03 -11.47
CA LEU A 269 -12.22 9.05 -10.99
C LEU A 269 -13.43 9.74 -10.39
N THR A 270 -14.57 9.67 -11.08
CA THR A 270 -15.87 10.18 -10.59
C THR A 270 -16.67 9.11 -9.86
N SER A 271 -16.53 7.83 -10.25
CA SER A 271 -17.26 6.69 -9.68
C SER A 271 -16.40 5.43 -9.72
N SER A 272 -16.89 4.35 -9.11
CA SER A 272 -16.27 3.02 -9.22
C SER A 272 -17.25 2.05 -9.89
N PRO A 273 -16.78 1.16 -10.79
CA PRO A 273 -17.63 0.16 -11.43
C PRO A 273 -18.16 -0.93 -10.49
N LEU A 274 -17.60 -1.03 -9.28
CA LEU A 274 -18.06 -1.95 -8.24
C LEU A 274 -18.54 -1.21 -7.00
N PRO A 275 -19.59 -1.68 -6.29
CA PRO A 275 -20.07 -1.06 -5.06
C PRO A 275 -19.07 -1.24 -3.91
N LEU A 276 -18.99 -0.26 -2.98
CA LEU A 276 -18.20 -0.38 -1.76
C LEU A 276 -18.90 -1.27 -0.73
N VAL A 277 -20.22 -1.07 -0.55
CA VAL A 277 -21.03 -1.96 0.28
C VAL A 277 -21.32 -3.22 -0.52
N PRO A 278 -21.03 -4.43 0.03
CA PRO A 278 -21.25 -5.68 -0.67
C PRO A 278 -22.71 -5.83 -1.14
N SER A 279 -22.92 -6.44 -2.31
CA SER A 279 -24.26 -6.62 -2.88
C SER A 279 -25.16 -7.52 -2.04
N ASP A 280 -24.59 -8.44 -1.25
CA ASP A 280 -25.29 -9.29 -0.29
C ASP A 280 -25.81 -8.51 0.95
N ARG A 281 -25.45 -7.21 1.07
CA ARG A 281 -25.79 -6.29 2.18
C ARG A 281 -26.41 -4.98 1.71
N GLN A 282 -26.66 -4.81 0.44
CA GLN A 282 -27.49 -3.70 -0.05
C GLN A 282 -28.92 -4.02 0.33
N GLU A 283 -29.53 -3.20 1.20
CA GLU A 283 -30.96 -3.26 1.45
C GLU A 283 -31.71 -2.98 0.12
N PRO A 284 -32.80 -3.73 -0.19
CA PRO A 284 -33.51 -3.58 -1.44
C PRO A 284 -34.21 -2.21 -1.58
#